data_29ea74f540ee4bcf69f0bb1341d11d5f
#
_entry.id   29ea74f540ee4bcf69f0bb1341d11d5f
#
_cell.length_a   1.000
_cell.length_b   1.000
_cell.length_c   1.000
_cell.angle_alpha   90.00
_cell.angle_beta   90.00
_cell.angle_gamma   90.00
#
_symmetry.space_group_name_H-M   'P 1'
#
loop_
_entity.id
_entity.type
_entity.pdbx_description
1 polymer ?
#
loop_
_entity_poly.entity_id
_entity_poly.type
_entity_poly.pdbx_seq_one_letter_code
_entity_poly.pdbx_strand_id
1 'polypeptide(L)'
;MKTELLHKIIWGSLCLLIFASKVDAGSLRDINNIILAEQNIREDNPRLGQLVETFLKNQKRVVDFQSSGLDNNEYLRLIECQVRAFASCQDKVTGAIIDPVYKIEWQYSTPCYALSIGLLAQTGYLKDDALVKSGIKALDCSVSEMHENRCAHHHGEFFIQPIMLAMDLYKGLVSEAQMIVWHEKMAEIDPYVLYRDNLKRKKICYNHNVVALAGEYLRLKKGINDHKDFFHIHLEHQQQYMSDFGLYIDNKTNPPMVYDEFTRQFMASILAEGYNGTFFDFYSRKLCLGAWTSLFMQSPYGEVPTGGRSAQHIWNEAAAAVTYEIYASQYAALGKEQEAGAFKRAAHLALRSIGRWIREDGSGFIVKNRFPIEVMHGYESYSAQSQYNLLACWLMCVAYLYADNSIKESPSPADIGGYVLVMKDVFHKIFANSGGNYVEYELSGDPRYNATGLIRIHLKNSNPQLGPSDGIPHKWDNKKKQDLGGELYAVGPEWHDATGGIHRLAEYTNILFPNTSCFSAYRGSKLPEIDVRNIRQSVGGVAFEVIYTGRFDGVTQISQRVYI
;
A
#
# COMPACT_ATOMS: atom_id res chain seq x y z
N MET A 1 -46.42 32.84 31.25
CA MET A 1 -45.80 31.70 31.97
C MET A 1 -46.02 30.32 31.32
N LYS A 2 -47.11 30.03 30.62
CA LYS A 2 -47.33 28.74 29.97
C LYS A 2 -46.67 28.60 28.57
N THR A 3 -46.40 29.69 27.88
CA THR A 3 -45.83 29.74 26.53
C THR A 3 -44.30 29.64 26.52
N GLU A 4 -43.61 30.11 27.54
CA GLU A 4 -42.15 29.99 27.65
C GLU A 4 -41.65 28.58 28.06
N LEU A 5 -42.49 27.84 28.79
CA LEU A 5 -42.17 26.47 29.19
C LEU A 5 -42.28 25.49 28.02
N LEU A 6 -43.22 25.77 27.08
CA LEU A 6 -43.38 24.93 25.87
C LEU A 6 -42.22 25.11 24.87
N HIS A 7 -41.68 26.34 24.76
CA HIS A 7 -40.51 26.59 23.90
C HIS A 7 -39.24 25.94 24.41
N LYS A 8 -39.00 25.90 25.72
CA LYS A 8 -37.81 25.21 26.31
C LYS A 8 -37.88 23.69 26.21
N ILE A 9 -39.10 23.11 26.24
CA ILE A 9 -39.29 21.66 26.06
C ILE A 9 -39.09 21.25 24.58
N ILE A 10 -39.56 22.07 23.65
CA ILE A 10 -39.38 21.79 22.21
C ILE A 10 -37.91 21.94 21.78
N TRP A 11 -37.19 22.94 22.32
CA TRP A 11 -35.75 23.09 22.05
C TRP A 11 -34.89 22.03 22.75
N GLY A 12 -35.24 21.61 23.95
CA GLY A 12 -34.56 20.50 24.64
C GLY A 12 -34.78 19.16 23.95
N SER A 13 -35.96 18.91 23.38
CA SER A 13 -36.24 17.67 22.63
C SER A 13 -35.63 17.69 21.21
N LEU A 14 -35.52 18.87 20.59
CA LEU A 14 -34.84 19.01 19.28
C LEU A 14 -33.32 18.84 19.41
N CYS A 15 -32.71 19.35 20.48
CA CYS A 15 -31.28 19.10 20.75
C CYS A 15 -30.99 17.64 21.14
N LEU A 16 -31.90 16.92 21.79
CA LEU A 16 -31.74 15.49 22.09
C LEU A 16 -32.00 14.57 20.88
N LEU A 17 -32.77 15.04 19.89
CA LEU A 17 -32.97 14.31 18.62
C LEU A 17 -31.83 14.51 17.62
N ILE A 18 -31.03 15.56 17.77
CA ILE A 18 -29.84 15.79 16.92
C ILE A 18 -28.63 14.94 17.39
N PHE A 19 -28.62 14.46 18.64
CA PHE A 19 -27.55 13.58 19.16
C PHE A 19 -27.84 12.07 19.02
N ALA A 20 -28.97 11.68 18.46
CA ALA A 20 -29.34 10.28 18.18
C ALA A 20 -29.44 9.96 16.69
N SER A 21 -28.92 10.80 15.80
CA SER A 21 -28.61 10.34 14.45
C SER A 21 -27.43 9.38 14.58
N LYS A 22 -27.71 8.07 14.48
CA LYS A 22 -26.69 7.11 14.04
C LYS A 22 -25.90 7.84 12.96
N VAL A 23 -24.57 7.97 13.16
CA VAL A 23 -23.66 8.25 12.07
C VAL A 23 -23.86 7.08 11.13
N ASP A 24 -24.73 7.24 10.16
CA ASP A 24 -24.81 6.33 9.03
C ASP A 24 -23.41 6.31 8.44
N ALA A 25 -22.88 5.12 8.15
CA ALA A 25 -21.53 4.87 7.73
C ALA A 25 -21.26 5.43 6.31
N GLY A 26 -21.48 6.72 6.14
CA GLY A 26 -20.92 7.52 5.07
C GLY A 26 -19.46 7.86 5.43
N SER A 27 -18.65 8.10 4.45
CA SER A 27 -17.28 8.56 4.61
C SER A 27 -17.16 9.62 5.70
N LEU A 28 -16.29 9.42 6.67
CA LEU A 28 -15.98 10.43 7.70
C LEU A 28 -15.31 11.68 7.13
N ARG A 29 -15.00 11.67 5.84
CA ARG A 29 -14.42 12.78 5.09
C ARG A 29 -15.32 13.14 3.91
N ASP A 30 -15.48 14.43 3.73
CA ASP A 30 -16.23 14.99 2.62
C ASP A 30 -15.44 14.82 1.31
N ILE A 31 -15.84 13.83 0.49
CA ILE A 31 -15.19 13.52 -0.79
C ILE A 31 -15.78 14.42 -1.89
N ASN A 32 -15.92 15.71 -1.62
CA ASN A 32 -16.49 16.66 -2.57
C ASN A 32 -15.50 17.08 -3.68
N ASN A 33 -14.23 16.68 -3.56
CA ASN A 33 -13.22 16.99 -4.56
C ASN A 33 -13.11 15.84 -5.56
N ILE A 34 -13.64 16.02 -6.74
CA ILE A 34 -13.42 15.08 -7.85
C ILE A 34 -11.97 15.22 -8.29
N ILE A 35 -11.18 14.20 -8.01
CA ILE A 35 -9.77 14.10 -8.42
C ILE A 35 -9.60 13.42 -9.78
N LEU A 36 -10.68 12.82 -10.30
CA LEU A 36 -10.70 12.28 -11.65
C LEU A 36 -10.86 13.44 -12.62
N ALA A 37 -9.80 13.75 -13.36
CA ALA A 37 -9.93 14.54 -14.57
C ALA A 37 -10.83 13.78 -15.57
N GLU A 38 -11.56 14.47 -16.45
CA GLU A 38 -12.17 13.84 -17.61
C GLU A 38 -11.06 13.17 -18.43
N GLN A 39 -10.92 11.85 -18.29
CA GLN A 39 -9.77 11.15 -18.87
C GLN A 39 -10.20 10.13 -19.89
N ASN A 40 -9.49 10.20 -20.96
CA ASN A 40 -9.39 9.10 -21.87
C ASN A 40 -8.13 8.29 -21.53
N ILE A 41 -8.26 7.28 -20.65
CA ILE A 41 -7.15 6.38 -20.27
C ILE A 41 -6.43 5.85 -21.51
N ARG A 42 -7.15 5.68 -22.63
CA ARG A 42 -6.61 5.22 -23.89
C ARG A 42 -5.69 6.23 -24.57
N GLU A 43 -5.92 7.53 -24.39
CA GLU A 43 -5.01 8.56 -24.89
C GLU A 43 -3.70 8.59 -24.10
N ASP A 44 -3.79 8.43 -22.79
CA ASP A 44 -2.62 8.45 -21.91
C ASP A 44 -1.79 7.17 -21.97
N ASN A 45 -2.47 6.00 -22.08
CA ASN A 45 -1.85 4.70 -22.28
C ASN A 45 -2.76 3.78 -23.12
N PRO A 46 -2.54 3.67 -24.44
CA PRO A 46 -3.40 2.89 -25.34
C PRO A 46 -3.53 1.41 -24.95
N ARG A 47 -2.48 0.80 -24.40
CA ARG A 47 -2.50 -0.61 -23.97
C ARG A 47 -3.39 -0.79 -22.74
N LEU A 48 -3.21 0.04 -21.74
CA LEU A 48 -4.04 0.00 -20.53
C LEU A 48 -5.49 0.34 -20.86
N GLY A 49 -5.73 1.37 -21.69
CA GLY A 49 -7.08 1.74 -22.13
C GLY A 49 -7.83 0.60 -22.80
N GLN A 50 -7.15 -0.17 -23.67
CA GLN A 50 -7.73 -1.35 -24.27
C GLN A 50 -8.09 -2.45 -23.25
N LEU A 51 -7.24 -2.65 -22.23
CA LEU A 51 -7.54 -3.60 -21.15
C LEU A 51 -8.77 -3.16 -20.35
N VAL A 52 -8.85 -1.88 -19.98
CA VAL A 52 -9.98 -1.31 -19.23
C VAL A 52 -11.28 -1.43 -20.03
N GLU A 53 -11.31 -1.03 -21.30
CA GLU A 53 -12.48 -1.15 -22.17
C GLU A 53 -12.95 -2.60 -22.29
N THR A 54 -12.02 -3.54 -22.50
CA THR A 54 -12.31 -4.97 -22.61
C THR A 54 -12.86 -5.52 -21.29
N PHE A 55 -12.25 -5.13 -20.17
CA PHE A 55 -12.70 -5.51 -18.85
C PHE A 55 -14.14 -5.03 -18.57
N LEU A 56 -14.44 -3.74 -18.76
CA LEU A 56 -15.77 -3.17 -18.53
C LEU A 56 -16.84 -3.82 -19.42
N LYS A 57 -16.49 -4.20 -20.66
CA LYS A 57 -17.37 -4.95 -21.54
C LYS A 57 -17.65 -6.36 -21.01
N ASN A 58 -16.64 -7.04 -20.49
CA ASN A 58 -16.77 -8.39 -19.94
C ASN A 58 -17.49 -8.37 -18.59
N GLN A 59 -17.25 -7.38 -17.74
CA GLN A 59 -17.90 -7.20 -16.46
C GLN A 59 -19.44 -7.20 -16.59
N LYS A 60 -19.98 -6.53 -17.61
CA LYS A 60 -21.43 -6.50 -17.93
C LYS A 60 -22.04 -7.87 -18.23
N ARG A 61 -21.22 -8.87 -18.53
CA ARG A 61 -21.66 -10.22 -18.91
C ARG A 61 -21.62 -11.21 -17.76
N VAL A 62 -21.08 -10.79 -16.61
CA VAL A 62 -21.03 -11.64 -15.42
C VAL A 62 -22.41 -11.65 -14.76
N VAL A 63 -23.07 -12.82 -14.73
CA VAL A 63 -24.41 -12.97 -14.18
C VAL A 63 -24.38 -13.40 -12.71
N ASP A 64 -23.45 -14.27 -12.34
CA ASP A 64 -23.40 -14.92 -11.01
C ASP A 64 -22.25 -14.37 -10.16
N PHE A 65 -22.16 -13.03 -10.02
CA PHE A 65 -21.18 -12.42 -9.15
C PHE A 65 -21.61 -12.52 -7.68
N GLN A 66 -20.71 -12.99 -6.84
CA GLN A 66 -20.89 -13.02 -5.40
C GLN A 66 -19.99 -11.97 -4.74
N SER A 67 -20.62 -11.02 -4.05
CA SER A 67 -19.88 -10.03 -3.25
C SER A 67 -19.10 -10.70 -2.13
N SER A 68 -18.13 -9.98 -1.57
CA SER A 68 -17.35 -10.47 -0.42
C SER A 68 -18.19 -10.62 0.84
N GLY A 69 -19.28 -9.85 0.97
CA GLY A 69 -20.04 -9.73 2.20
C GLY A 69 -19.32 -8.89 3.26
N LEU A 70 -18.20 -8.26 2.94
CA LEU A 70 -17.48 -7.35 3.82
C LEU A 70 -18.12 -5.95 3.79
N ASP A 71 -17.92 -5.22 4.86
CA ASP A 71 -18.24 -3.79 4.99
C ASP A 71 -17.07 -3.05 5.68
N ASN A 72 -17.24 -1.75 5.91
CA ASN A 72 -16.21 -0.94 6.54
C ASN A 72 -15.84 -1.38 7.97
N ASN A 73 -16.70 -2.15 8.67
CA ASN A 73 -16.37 -2.67 10.00
C ASN A 73 -15.21 -3.66 9.97
N GLU A 74 -14.93 -4.28 8.82
CA GLU A 74 -13.78 -5.17 8.70
C GLU A 74 -12.45 -4.42 8.87
N TYR A 75 -12.35 -3.17 8.41
CA TYR A 75 -11.21 -2.30 8.73
C TYR A 75 -11.07 -2.13 10.24
N LEU A 76 -12.14 -1.75 10.92
CA LEU A 76 -12.13 -1.51 12.36
C LEU A 76 -11.76 -2.77 13.14
N ARG A 77 -12.28 -3.92 12.74
CA ARG A 77 -11.97 -5.23 13.34
C ARG A 77 -10.48 -5.56 13.22
N LEU A 78 -9.91 -5.40 12.02
CA LEU A 78 -8.49 -5.69 11.76
C LEU A 78 -7.56 -4.70 12.47
N ILE A 79 -7.97 -3.45 12.61
CA ILE A 79 -7.24 -2.45 13.38
C ILE A 79 -7.32 -2.77 14.87
N GLU A 80 -8.51 -3.06 15.41
CA GLU A 80 -8.69 -3.33 16.83
C GLU A 80 -7.85 -4.51 17.31
N CYS A 81 -7.86 -5.64 16.60
CA CYS A 81 -7.07 -6.80 17.05
C CYS A 81 -5.58 -6.50 17.10
N GLN A 82 -5.04 -5.73 16.14
CA GLN A 82 -3.62 -5.37 16.14
C GLN A 82 -3.27 -4.36 17.23
N VAL A 83 -4.06 -3.27 17.42
CA VAL A 83 -3.75 -2.31 18.50
C VAL A 83 -3.86 -2.94 19.88
N ARG A 84 -4.79 -3.88 20.10
CA ARG A 84 -4.88 -4.63 21.37
C ARG A 84 -3.64 -5.50 21.60
N ALA A 85 -3.11 -6.15 20.57
CA ALA A 85 -1.88 -6.92 20.66
C ALA A 85 -0.67 -6.07 21.10
N PHE A 86 -0.63 -4.80 20.70
CA PHE A 86 0.46 -3.86 21.06
C PHE A 86 0.17 -2.98 22.28
N ALA A 87 -1.02 -3.02 22.88
CA ALA A 87 -1.36 -2.21 24.04
C ALA A 87 -0.45 -2.46 25.25
N SER A 88 -0.04 -3.71 25.46
CA SER A 88 0.92 -4.08 26.52
C SER A 88 2.35 -3.63 26.25
N CYS A 89 2.67 -3.24 25.03
CA CYS A 89 3.97 -2.74 24.59
C CYS A 89 4.14 -1.24 24.84
N GLN A 90 3.11 -0.55 25.31
CA GLN A 90 3.22 0.89 25.61
C GLN A 90 4.02 1.14 26.88
N ASP A 91 5.04 1.98 26.77
CA ASP A 91 5.75 2.53 27.93
C ASP A 91 4.81 3.43 28.76
N LYS A 92 4.66 3.08 30.03
CA LYS A 92 3.71 3.76 30.91
C LYS A 92 4.15 5.17 31.32
N VAL A 93 5.41 5.52 31.16
CA VAL A 93 5.95 6.85 31.49
C VAL A 93 5.87 7.76 30.28
N THR A 94 6.42 7.36 29.15
CA THR A 94 6.51 8.19 27.95
C THR A 94 5.26 8.11 27.07
N GLY A 95 4.61 6.95 26.97
CA GLY A 95 3.51 6.69 26.04
C GLY A 95 3.98 6.06 24.73
N ALA A 96 5.28 5.92 24.50
CA ALA A 96 5.86 5.31 23.31
C ALA A 96 5.52 3.82 23.20
N ILE A 97 5.38 3.32 21.98
CA ILE A 97 5.19 1.89 21.71
C ILE A 97 6.55 1.21 21.52
N ILE A 98 6.88 0.32 22.44
CA ILE A 98 8.15 -0.39 22.45
C ILE A 98 8.01 -1.68 21.65
N ASP A 99 8.87 -1.86 20.65
CA ASP A 99 8.86 -3.09 19.85
C ASP A 99 9.14 -4.33 20.72
N PRO A 100 8.32 -5.38 20.63
CA PRO A 100 8.46 -6.56 21.49
C PRO A 100 9.74 -7.37 21.24
N VAL A 101 10.39 -7.21 20.08
CA VAL A 101 11.63 -7.92 19.73
C VAL A 101 12.84 -7.07 20.05
N TYR A 102 12.88 -5.82 19.56
CA TYR A 102 14.04 -4.93 19.71
C TYR A 102 14.10 -4.21 21.05
N LYS A 103 13.01 -4.17 21.83
CA LYS A 103 12.91 -3.55 23.17
C LYS A 103 13.19 -2.05 23.20
N ILE A 104 12.95 -1.38 22.08
CA ILE A 104 13.03 0.09 21.93
C ILE A 104 11.81 0.56 21.13
N GLU A 105 11.52 1.85 21.16
CA GLU A 105 10.60 2.43 20.21
C GLU A 105 11.16 2.28 18.79
N TRP A 106 10.34 1.78 17.87
CA TRP A 106 10.80 1.53 16.51
C TRP A 106 10.06 2.40 15.52
N GLN A 107 10.81 3.29 14.88
CA GLN A 107 10.32 4.19 13.81
C GLN A 107 8.99 4.88 14.23
N TYR A 108 7.95 4.76 13.41
CA TYR A 108 6.66 5.43 13.52
C TYR A 108 5.57 4.61 14.23
N SER A 109 5.94 3.64 15.05
CA SER A 109 4.96 2.77 15.73
C SER A 109 3.98 3.57 16.61
N THR A 110 4.49 4.54 17.37
CA THR A 110 3.70 5.32 18.35
C THR A 110 2.61 6.18 17.69
N PRO A 111 2.89 7.03 16.69
CA PRO A 111 1.85 7.84 16.05
C PRO A 111 0.84 6.97 15.28
N CYS A 112 1.23 5.85 14.70
CA CYS A 112 0.31 4.92 14.04
C CYS A 112 -0.65 4.26 15.04
N TYR A 113 -0.16 3.89 16.22
CA TYR A 113 -0.99 3.39 17.31
C TYR A 113 -2.00 4.44 17.80
N ALA A 114 -1.55 5.67 18.00
CA ALA A 114 -2.41 6.79 18.39
C ALA A 114 -3.55 7.02 17.39
N LEU A 115 -3.23 7.11 16.10
CA LEU A 115 -4.21 7.26 15.02
C LEU A 115 -5.25 6.14 15.04
N SER A 116 -4.79 4.90 15.17
CA SER A 116 -5.65 3.72 15.11
C SER A 116 -6.68 3.70 16.24
N ILE A 117 -6.25 4.03 17.46
CA ILE A 117 -7.18 4.13 18.60
C ILE A 117 -8.12 5.33 18.44
N GLY A 118 -7.61 6.46 17.96
CA GLY A 118 -8.44 7.63 17.67
C GLY A 118 -9.60 7.31 16.72
N LEU A 119 -9.33 6.56 15.65
CA LEU A 119 -10.37 6.11 14.71
C LEU A 119 -11.39 5.20 15.38
N LEU A 120 -10.93 4.18 16.09
CA LEU A 120 -11.82 3.23 16.78
C LEU A 120 -12.71 3.91 17.84
N ALA A 121 -12.17 4.91 18.54
CA ALA A 121 -12.91 5.69 19.52
C ALA A 121 -13.93 6.63 18.85
N GLN A 122 -13.52 7.38 17.84
CA GLN A 122 -14.38 8.35 17.14
C GLN A 122 -15.55 7.68 16.41
N THR A 123 -15.36 6.46 15.89
CA THR A 123 -16.45 5.68 15.27
C THR A 123 -17.38 5.03 16.27
N GLY A 124 -17.07 5.08 17.57
CA GLY A 124 -17.83 4.39 18.62
C GLY A 124 -17.68 2.86 18.58
N TYR A 125 -16.77 2.35 17.74
CA TYR A 125 -16.46 0.93 17.67
C TYR A 125 -15.77 0.46 18.96
N LEU A 126 -14.80 1.25 19.47
CA LEU A 126 -14.10 0.98 20.73
C LEU A 126 -14.86 1.60 21.91
N LYS A 127 -15.17 0.76 22.93
CA LYS A 127 -15.81 1.15 24.19
C LYS A 127 -14.90 0.86 25.39
N ASP A 128 -13.61 1.15 25.26
CA ASP A 128 -12.57 0.84 26.25
C ASP A 128 -11.82 2.14 26.61
N ASP A 129 -12.25 2.78 27.69
CA ASP A 129 -11.68 4.06 28.15
C ASP A 129 -10.19 3.97 28.48
N ALA A 130 -9.71 2.82 28.92
CA ALA A 130 -8.30 2.61 29.21
C ALA A 130 -7.47 2.64 27.92
N LEU A 131 -7.98 2.01 26.87
CA LEU A 131 -7.33 2.01 25.57
C LEU A 131 -7.39 3.39 24.90
N VAL A 132 -8.51 4.12 25.05
CA VAL A 132 -8.61 5.51 24.56
C VAL A 132 -7.58 6.41 25.26
N LYS A 133 -7.43 6.31 26.58
CA LYS A 133 -6.40 7.05 27.32
C LYS A 133 -4.97 6.67 26.87
N SER A 134 -4.74 5.40 26.56
CA SER A 134 -3.48 4.92 26.00
C SER A 134 -3.19 5.58 24.63
N GLY A 135 -4.17 5.69 23.76
CA GLY A 135 -4.05 6.38 22.48
C GLY A 135 -3.76 7.88 22.62
N ILE A 136 -4.45 8.57 23.54
CA ILE A 136 -4.18 9.99 23.83
C ILE A 136 -2.74 10.18 24.30
N LYS A 137 -2.25 9.30 25.19
CA LYS A 137 -0.88 9.34 25.67
C LYS A 137 0.14 9.10 24.55
N ALA A 138 -0.13 8.18 23.65
CA ALA A 138 0.71 7.93 22.47
C ALA A 138 0.75 9.14 21.53
N LEU A 139 -0.38 9.83 21.34
CA LEU A 139 -0.42 11.05 20.52
C LEU A 139 0.39 12.18 21.18
N ASP A 140 0.26 12.36 22.49
CA ASP A 140 1.01 13.37 23.25
C ASP A 140 2.52 13.11 23.17
N CYS A 141 2.94 11.85 23.28
CA CYS A 141 4.32 11.42 23.07
C CYS A 141 4.79 11.80 21.65
N SER A 142 4.06 11.39 20.63
CA SER A 142 4.42 11.60 19.22
C SER A 142 4.52 13.07 18.84
N VAL A 143 3.59 13.91 19.32
CA VAL A 143 3.62 15.37 19.11
C VAL A 143 4.85 15.98 19.78
N SER A 144 5.18 15.54 21.00
CA SER A 144 6.36 16.03 21.73
C SER A 144 7.67 15.62 21.06
N GLU A 145 7.75 14.37 20.58
CA GLU A 145 8.93 13.87 19.85
C GLU A 145 9.15 14.61 18.53
N MET A 146 8.07 14.90 17.80
CA MET A 146 8.19 15.71 16.59
C MET A 146 8.65 17.12 16.86
N HIS A 147 8.03 17.79 17.84
CA HIS A 147 8.37 19.14 18.24
C HIS A 147 9.84 19.26 18.71
N GLU A 148 10.33 18.29 19.46
CA GLU A 148 11.69 18.25 19.97
C GLU A 148 12.71 17.64 19.00
N ASN A 149 12.28 17.30 17.74
CA ASN A 149 13.11 16.64 16.72
C ASN A 149 13.78 15.35 17.24
N ARG A 150 13.02 14.56 18.01
CA ARG A 150 13.46 13.30 18.64
C ARG A 150 12.71 12.08 18.15
N CYS A 151 12.06 12.17 16.99
CA CYS A 151 11.35 11.04 16.39
C CYS A 151 12.24 9.80 16.31
N ALA A 152 11.70 8.66 16.68
CA ALA A 152 12.44 7.40 16.67
C ALA A 152 13.07 7.15 15.30
N HIS A 153 14.36 6.81 15.28
CA HIS A 153 15.18 6.63 14.08
C HIS A 153 15.21 7.84 13.12
N HIS A 154 14.90 9.05 13.61
CA HIS A 154 14.83 10.28 12.81
C HIS A 154 13.84 10.22 11.65
N HIS A 155 12.71 9.50 11.79
CA HIS A 155 11.68 9.32 10.78
C HIS A 155 10.48 10.27 10.97
N GLY A 156 10.71 11.56 11.20
CA GLY A 156 9.64 12.55 11.36
C GLY A 156 8.67 12.63 10.17
N GLU A 157 9.13 12.30 8.95
CA GLU A 157 8.30 12.23 7.75
C GLU A 157 7.16 11.20 7.84
N PHE A 158 7.34 10.15 8.64
CA PHE A 158 6.29 9.15 8.89
C PHE A 158 5.42 9.48 10.10
N PHE A 159 5.80 10.44 10.92
CA PHE A 159 5.02 10.89 12.07
C PHE A 159 3.92 11.87 11.69
N ILE A 160 4.20 12.74 10.71
CA ILE A 160 3.38 13.94 10.47
C ILE A 160 1.94 13.61 10.04
N GLN A 161 1.73 12.70 9.09
CA GLN A 161 0.37 12.39 8.62
C GLN A 161 -0.46 11.69 9.70
N PRO A 162 0.02 10.61 10.38
CA PRO A 162 -0.77 9.98 11.42
C PRO A 162 -1.07 10.92 12.60
N ILE A 163 -0.17 11.83 12.99
CA ILE A 163 -0.45 12.84 14.01
C ILE A 163 -1.57 13.78 13.56
N MET A 164 -1.48 14.33 12.35
CA MET A 164 -2.46 15.29 11.85
C MET A 164 -3.86 14.67 11.73
N LEU A 165 -3.93 13.40 11.31
CA LEU A 165 -5.18 12.64 11.26
C LEU A 165 -5.70 12.31 12.66
N ALA A 166 -4.81 11.89 13.57
CA ALA A 166 -5.19 11.57 14.95
C ALA A 166 -5.75 12.80 15.68
N MET A 167 -5.13 13.97 15.52
CA MET A 167 -5.64 15.22 16.13
C MET A 167 -7.10 15.50 15.74
N ASP A 168 -7.48 15.23 14.48
CA ASP A 168 -8.88 15.35 14.06
C ASP A 168 -9.79 14.35 14.79
N LEU A 169 -9.35 13.11 14.89
CA LEU A 169 -10.13 12.03 15.48
C LEU A 169 -10.26 12.13 17.00
N TYR A 170 -9.32 12.79 17.67
CA TYR A 170 -9.40 13.04 19.12
C TYR A 170 -10.17 14.33 19.47
N LYS A 171 -10.62 15.10 18.49
CA LYS A 171 -11.47 16.27 18.71
C LYS A 171 -12.75 15.87 19.44
N GLY A 172 -13.01 16.49 20.59
CA GLY A 172 -14.12 16.13 21.47
C GLY A 172 -13.84 14.96 22.44
N LEU A 173 -12.74 14.23 22.28
CA LEU A 173 -12.29 13.19 23.22
C LEU A 173 -11.25 13.72 24.23
N VAL A 174 -10.64 14.86 23.93
CA VAL A 174 -9.73 15.59 24.81
C VAL A 174 -10.23 17.00 25.09
N SER A 175 -9.66 17.70 26.07
CA SER A 175 -9.98 19.09 26.35
C SER A 175 -9.51 20.03 25.24
N GLU A 176 -10.17 21.18 25.07
CA GLU A 176 -9.72 22.23 24.15
C GLU A 176 -8.28 22.69 24.46
N ALA A 177 -7.93 22.79 25.74
CA ALA A 177 -6.59 23.16 26.17
C ALA A 177 -5.53 22.16 25.65
N GLN A 178 -5.82 20.85 25.67
CA GLN A 178 -4.92 19.84 25.12
C GLN A 178 -4.78 19.97 23.60
N MET A 179 -5.89 20.23 22.89
CA MET A 179 -5.87 20.47 21.45
C MET A 179 -5.03 21.70 21.09
N ILE A 180 -5.14 22.78 21.83
CA ILE A 180 -4.32 23.99 21.63
C ILE A 180 -2.83 23.66 21.78
N VAL A 181 -2.44 22.96 22.84
CA VAL A 181 -1.04 22.56 23.06
C VAL A 181 -0.49 21.74 21.89
N TRP A 182 -1.27 20.80 21.38
CA TRP A 182 -0.83 20.01 20.20
C TRP A 182 -0.70 20.89 18.95
N HIS A 183 -1.65 21.79 18.71
CA HIS A 183 -1.60 22.72 17.58
C HIS A 183 -0.40 23.64 17.63
N GLU A 184 -0.10 24.23 18.80
CA GLU A 184 1.05 25.11 19.02
C GLU A 184 2.35 24.37 18.72
N LYS A 185 2.56 23.18 19.34
CA LYS A 185 3.73 22.36 19.07
C LYS A 185 3.90 22.01 17.60
N MET A 186 2.80 21.62 16.92
CA MET A 186 2.85 21.30 15.50
C MET A 186 3.11 22.52 14.62
N ALA A 187 2.72 23.74 15.05
CA ALA A 187 2.98 24.98 14.32
C ALA A 187 4.45 25.40 14.36
N GLU A 188 5.18 25.07 15.43
CA GLU A 188 6.59 25.41 15.59
C GLU A 188 7.56 24.54 14.76
N ILE A 189 7.06 23.46 14.14
CA ILE A 189 7.89 22.53 13.38
C ILE A 189 8.29 23.16 12.04
N ASP A 190 9.61 23.28 11.81
CA ASP A 190 10.17 23.66 10.51
C ASP A 190 10.48 22.40 9.67
N PRO A 191 9.81 22.21 8.52
CA PRO A 191 10.03 21.04 7.66
C PRO A 191 11.46 20.98 7.10
N TYR A 192 12.13 22.12 6.92
CA TYR A 192 13.53 22.16 6.44
C TYR A 192 14.54 21.67 7.50
N VAL A 193 14.15 21.68 8.77
CA VAL A 193 14.97 21.16 9.87
C VAL A 193 14.61 19.69 10.14
N LEU A 194 13.32 19.40 10.29
CA LEU A 194 12.82 18.07 10.66
C LEU A 194 13.07 17.04 9.53
N TYR A 195 12.80 17.41 8.26
CA TYR A 195 12.98 16.52 7.10
C TYR A 195 14.32 16.71 6.40
N ARG A 196 15.35 17.12 7.13
CA ARG A 196 16.65 17.46 6.55
C ARG A 196 17.24 16.37 5.67
N ASP A 197 17.07 15.10 6.02
CA ASP A 197 17.55 13.98 5.23
C ASP A 197 16.79 13.84 3.91
N ASN A 198 15.50 14.08 3.88
CA ASN A 198 14.70 14.12 2.67
C ASN A 198 15.13 15.28 1.75
N LEU A 199 15.46 16.44 2.31
CA LEU A 199 16.01 17.55 1.55
C LEU A 199 17.34 17.20 0.90
N LYS A 200 18.22 16.48 1.58
CA LYS A 200 19.47 15.99 1.01
C LYS A 200 19.24 14.97 -0.11
N ARG A 201 18.18 14.18 0.00
CA ARG A 201 17.81 13.12 -0.95
C ARG A 201 16.86 13.58 -2.06
N LYS A 202 16.52 14.86 -2.14
CA LYS A 202 15.55 15.38 -3.13
C LYS A 202 15.89 15.09 -4.60
N LYS A 203 17.14 14.79 -4.92
CA LYS A 203 17.58 14.37 -6.27
C LYS A 203 17.44 12.86 -6.51
N ILE A 204 17.07 12.11 -5.46
CA ILE A 204 16.90 10.68 -5.47
C ILE A 204 15.40 10.38 -5.43
N CYS A 205 14.96 9.37 -6.13
CA CYS A 205 13.60 8.87 -6.03
C CYS A 205 13.40 8.21 -4.66
N TYR A 206 12.59 8.82 -3.81
CA TYR A 206 12.36 8.33 -2.45
C TYR A 206 10.92 8.52 -2.01
N ASN A 207 10.30 7.44 -1.55
CA ASN A 207 8.96 7.46 -0.96
C ASN A 207 8.87 8.40 0.27
N HIS A 208 9.92 8.51 1.06
CA HIS A 208 9.99 9.38 2.26
C HIS A 208 9.58 10.83 1.97
N ASN A 209 9.99 11.38 0.84
CA ASN A 209 9.61 12.75 0.46
C ASN A 209 8.09 12.88 0.29
N VAL A 210 7.44 11.88 -0.29
CA VAL A 210 5.99 11.91 -0.53
C VAL A 210 5.20 11.67 0.76
N VAL A 211 5.69 10.80 1.64
CA VAL A 211 5.09 10.61 2.98
C VAL A 211 5.06 11.92 3.75
N ALA A 212 6.19 12.66 3.77
CA ALA A 212 6.24 14.00 4.37
C ALA A 212 5.19 14.94 3.78
N LEU A 213 5.07 14.97 2.44
CA LEU A 213 4.14 15.87 1.74
C LEU A 213 2.68 15.64 2.12
N ALA A 214 2.26 14.39 2.34
CA ALA A 214 0.89 14.09 2.74
C ALA A 214 0.54 14.71 4.11
N GLY A 215 1.46 14.65 5.06
CA GLY A 215 1.29 15.29 6.36
C GLY A 215 1.39 16.81 6.30
N GLU A 216 2.37 17.35 5.55
CA GLU A 216 2.53 18.80 5.37
C GLU A 216 1.32 19.43 4.66
N TYR A 217 0.71 18.74 3.71
CA TYR A 217 -0.52 19.21 3.09
C TYR A 217 -1.65 19.37 4.11
N LEU A 218 -1.80 18.43 5.04
CA LEU A 218 -2.79 18.55 6.13
C LEU A 218 -2.50 19.74 7.04
N ARG A 219 -1.22 20.03 7.36
CA ARG A 219 -0.84 21.22 8.12
C ARG A 219 -1.18 22.52 7.37
N LEU A 220 -0.86 22.59 6.08
CA LEU A 220 -1.20 23.73 5.22
C LEU A 220 -2.71 23.94 5.12
N LYS A 221 -3.47 22.87 4.87
CA LYS A 221 -4.92 22.90 4.75
C LYS A 221 -5.60 23.43 6.03
N LYS A 222 -5.02 23.12 7.19
CA LYS A 222 -5.53 23.55 8.51
C LYS A 222 -5.00 24.92 8.96
N GLY A 223 -4.12 25.54 8.18
CA GLY A 223 -3.50 26.82 8.55
C GLY A 223 -2.55 26.72 9.75
N ILE A 224 -2.02 25.53 10.04
CA ILE A 224 -1.07 25.28 11.12
C ILE A 224 0.33 25.78 10.74
N ASN A 225 0.67 25.78 9.46
CA ASN A 225 1.89 26.34 8.91
C ASN A 225 1.65 27.07 7.58
N ASP A 226 2.68 27.73 7.06
CA ASP A 226 2.67 28.43 5.78
C ASP A 226 3.77 27.97 4.81
N HIS A 227 4.41 26.84 5.07
CA HIS A 227 5.55 26.30 4.28
C HIS A 227 5.11 25.76 2.90
N LYS A 228 4.39 26.60 2.13
CA LYS A 228 3.90 26.27 0.77
C LYS A 228 5.05 25.95 -0.19
N ASP A 229 6.17 26.65 -0.06
CA ASP A 229 7.33 26.45 -0.93
C ASP A 229 7.95 25.06 -0.71
N PHE A 230 8.05 24.59 0.53
CA PHE A 230 8.52 23.24 0.82
C PHE A 230 7.64 22.20 0.11
N PHE A 231 6.32 22.29 0.29
CA PHE A 231 5.37 21.40 -0.33
C PHE A 231 5.45 21.43 -1.87
N HIS A 232 5.47 22.64 -2.46
CA HIS A 232 5.48 22.83 -3.90
C HIS A 232 6.74 22.25 -4.55
N ILE A 233 7.92 22.58 -4.03
CA ILE A 233 9.21 22.11 -4.57
C ILE A 233 9.29 20.58 -4.54
N HIS A 234 8.91 19.96 -3.42
CA HIS A 234 8.98 18.52 -3.31
C HIS A 234 7.92 17.81 -4.16
N LEU A 235 6.71 18.33 -4.28
CA LEU A 235 5.68 17.78 -5.14
C LEU A 235 6.09 17.87 -6.63
N GLU A 236 6.61 19.04 -7.07
CA GLU A 236 7.14 19.21 -8.42
C GLU A 236 8.21 18.18 -8.75
N HIS A 237 9.13 17.97 -7.82
CA HIS A 237 10.25 17.04 -7.99
C HIS A 237 9.80 15.60 -8.24
N GLN A 238 8.66 15.16 -7.70
CA GLN A 238 8.16 13.79 -7.82
C GLN A 238 7.56 13.48 -9.20
N GLN A 239 7.22 14.46 -10.02
CA GLN A 239 6.61 14.23 -11.34
C GLN A 239 7.47 13.33 -12.24
N GLN A 240 8.79 13.50 -12.20
CA GLN A 240 9.75 12.75 -13.03
C GLN A 240 9.84 11.25 -12.71
N TYR A 241 9.20 10.81 -11.62
CA TYR A 241 9.22 9.43 -11.17
C TYR A 241 7.92 8.68 -11.47
N MET A 242 6.98 9.32 -12.15
CA MET A 242 5.74 8.68 -12.59
C MET A 242 5.93 8.01 -13.96
N SER A 243 5.66 6.71 -14.04
CA SER A 243 5.77 5.93 -15.27
C SER A 243 4.60 6.18 -16.23
N ASP A 244 4.66 5.59 -17.43
CA ASP A 244 3.57 5.64 -18.40
C ASP A 244 2.34 4.81 -17.98
N PHE A 245 2.50 3.87 -17.07
CA PHE A 245 1.41 3.14 -16.43
C PHE A 245 0.87 3.86 -15.17
N GLY A 246 1.34 5.06 -14.89
CA GLY A 246 0.95 5.82 -13.69
C GLY A 246 1.53 5.27 -12.39
N LEU A 247 2.50 4.38 -12.46
CA LEU A 247 3.17 3.81 -11.29
C LEU A 247 4.37 4.65 -10.87
N TYR A 248 4.65 4.69 -9.58
CA TYR A 248 5.77 5.44 -9.02
C TYR A 248 7.06 4.62 -9.01
N ILE A 249 8.16 5.24 -9.44
CA ILE A 249 9.47 4.61 -9.56
C ILE A 249 10.33 5.02 -8.36
N ASP A 250 10.26 4.25 -7.26
CA ASP A 250 11.01 4.56 -6.02
C ASP A 250 12.54 4.44 -6.18
N ASN A 251 13.00 3.54 -7.05
CA ASN A 251 14.40 3.36 -7.40
C ASN A 251 14.54 3.13 -8.90
N LYS A 252 15.30 3.99 -9.58
CA LYS A 252 15.46 3.94 -11.05
C LYS A 252 16.19 2.70 -11.55
N THR A 253 17.03 2.08 -10.74
CA THR A 253 17.83 0.91 -11.15
C THR A 253 17.11 -0.40 -10.92
N ASN A 254 16.32 -0.48 -9.87
CA ASN A 254 15.55 -1.67 -9.50
C ASN A 254 14.35 -1.26 -8.63
N PRO A 255 13.26 -0.79 -9.25
CA PRO A 255 12.10 -0.29 -8.52
C PRO A 255 11.40 -1.44 -7.78
N PRO A 256 11.32 -1.37 -6.43
CA PRO A 256 10.54 -2.32 -5.68
C PRO A 256 9.06 -2.07 -5.93
N MET A 257 8.33 -3.11 -6.34
CA MET A 257 6.94 -3.00 -6.79
C MET A 257 6.01 -2.41 -5.72
N VAL A 258 6.18 -2.82 -4.47
CA VAL A 258 5.32 -2.39 -3.35
C VAL A 258 5.50 -0.92 -2.96
N TYR A 259 6.67 -0.33 -3.23
CA TYR A 259 6.90 1.09 -2.96
C TYR A 259 6.23 2.01 -3.99
N ASP A 260 5.84 1.48 -5.15
CA ASP A 260 4.93 2.18 -6.05
C ASP A 260 3.60 2.48 -5.35
N GLU A 261 2.89 1.44 -4.93
CA GLU A 261 1.57 1.56 -4.30
C GLU A 261 1.64 2.37 -3.00
N PHE A 262 2.66 2.09 -2.17
CA PHE A 262 2.90 2.82 -0.93
C PHE A 262 3.04 4.33 -1.15
N THR A 263 3.74 4.73 -2.21
CA THR A 263 3.97 6.15 -2.51
C THR A 263 2.74 6.80 -3.15
N ARG A 264 2.11 6.13 -4.10
CA ARG A 264 0.95 6.67 -4.84
C ARG A 264 -0.26 6.94 -3.96
N GLN A 265 -0.54 6.11 -2.96
CA GLN A 265 -1.67 6.33 -2.08
C GLN A 265 -1.54 7.64 -1.28
N PHE A 266 -0.32 8.06 -0.90
CA PHE A 266 -0.12 9.38 -0.28
C PHE A 266 -0.38 10.52 -1.26
N MET A 267 0.04 10.41 -2.52
CA MET A 267 -0.26 11.39 -3.55
C MET A 267 -1.77 11.46 -3.81
N ALA A 268 -2.45 10.32 -3.91
CA ALA A 268 -3.89 10.25 -4.08
C ALA A 268 -4.62 10.87 -2.88
N SER A 269 -4.14 10.64 -1.65
CA SER A 269 -4.68 11.27 -0.45
C SER A 269 -4.53 12.79 -0.48
N ILE A 270 -3.40 13.34 -0.93
CA ILE A 270 -3.20 14.80 -1.08
C ILE A 270 -4.28 15.39 -2.00
N LEU A 271 -4.55 14.74 -3.15
CA LEU A 271 -5.61 15.21 -4.06
C LEU A 271 -7.00 15.09 -3.42
N ALA A 272 -7.28 13.96 -2.79
CA ALA A 272 -8.57 13.71 -2.12
C ALA A 272 -8.81 14.67 -0.94
N GLU A 273 -7.75 15.16 -0.29
CA GLU A 273 -7.83 16.21 0.73
C GLU A 273 -8.07 17.61 0.15
N GLY A 274 -8.12 17.76 -1.17
CA GLY A 274 -8.51 18.99 -1.84
C GLY A 274 -7.39 19.80 -2.48
N TYR A 275 -6.24 19.20 -2.70
CA TYR A 275 -5.21 19.86 -3.49
C TYR A 275 -5.70 20.11 -4.92
N ASN A 276 -5.69 21.36 -5.35
CA ASN A 276 -6.10 21.83 -6.68
C ASN A 276 -5.08 22.82 -7.30
N GLY A 277 -3.81 22.72 -6.86
CA GLY A 277 -2.74 23.61 -7.32
C GLY A 277 -2.16 23.23 -8.69
N THR A 278 -1.02 23.82 -9.03
CA THR A 278 -0.35 23.75 -10.34
C THR A 278 -0.18 22.32 -10.91
N PHE A 279 0.00 21.33 -10.05
CA PHE A 279 0.28 19.95 -10.47
C PHE A 279 -0.94 19.05 -10.46
N PHE A 280 -2.13 19.58 -10.17
CA PHE A 280 -3.36 18.79 -10.05
C PHE A 280 -3.65 17.95 -11.29
N ASP A 281 -3.65 18.56 -12.48
CA ASP A 281 -3.96 17.85 -13.74
C ASP A 281 -2.97 16.74 -14.03
N PHE A 282 -1.69 16.96 -13.77
CA PHE A 282 -0.66 15.94 -13.95
C PHE A 282 -0.90 14.74 -13.03
N TYR A 283 -1.04 15.00 -11.71
CA TYR A 283 -1.20 13.92 -10.75
C TYR A 283 -2.55 13.22 -10.87
N SER A 284 -3.65 13.94 -11.09
CA SER A 284 -4.97 13.33 -11.27
C SER A 284 -4.96 12.32 -12.43
N ARG A 285 -4.32 12.67 -13.55
CA ARG A 285 -4.15 11.77 -14.70
C ARG A 285 -3.27 10.57 -14.37
N LYS A 286 -2.05 10.80 -13.90
CA LYS A 286 -1.10 9.72 -13.60
C LYS A 286 -1.59 8.76 -12.52
N LEU A 287 -2.18 9.27 -11.45
CA LEU A 287 -2.69 8.45 -10.36
C LEU A 287 -3.92 7.62 -10.77
N CYS A 288 -4.78 8.15 -11.66
CA CYS A 288 -5.88 7.37 -12.22
C CYS A 288 -5.36 6.20 -13.07
N LEU A 289 -4.38 6.44 -13.94
CA LEU A 289 -3.71 5.34 -14.67
C LEU A 289 -3.14 4.29 -13.72
N GLY A 290 -2.42 4.73 -12.69
CA GLY A 290 -1.84 3.85 -11.68
C GLY A 290 -2.89 3.04 -10.92
N ALA A 291 -4.02 3.63 -10.56
CA ALA A 291 -5.10 2.93 -9.90
C ALA A 291 -5.68 1.81 -10.78
N TRP A 292 -5.94 2.07 -12.06
CA TRP A 292 -6.37 1.04 -13.01
C TRP A 292 -5.30 -0.03 -13.20
N THR A 293 -4.03 0.35 -13.32
CA THR A 293 -2.93 -0.60 -13.42
C THR A 293 -2.90 -1.53 -12.21
N SER A 294 -3.09 -0.99 -10.99
CA SER A 294 -3.15 -1.78 -9.75
C SER A 294 -4.27 -2.81 -9.74
N LEU A 295 -5.45 -2.50 -10.32
CA LEU A 295 -6.54 -3.48 -10.45
C LEU A 295 -6.13 -4.69 -11.30
N PHE A 296 -5.38 -4.49 -12.38
CA PHE A 296 -4.89 -5.58 -13.24
C PHE A 296 -3.69 -6.32 -12.66
N MET A 297 -3.03 -5.75 -11.66
CA MET A 297 -1.92 -6.39 -10.94
C MET A 297 -2.39 -7.20 -9.74
N GLN A 298 -3.57 -6.89 -9.16
CA GLN A 298 -4.07 -7.60 -7.98
C GLN A 298 -4.40 -9.06 -8.28
N SER A 299 -3.96 -9.96 -7.41
CA SER A 299 -4.31 -11.38 -7.54
C SER A 299 -5.77 -11.66 -7.11
N PRO A 300 -6.38 -12.77 -7.54
CA PRO A 300 -7.73 -13.17 -7.11
C PRO A 300 -7.88 -13.35 -5.59
N TYR A 301 -6.78 -13.51 -4.88
CA TYR A 301 -6.74 -13.60 -3.42
C TYR A 301 -6.53 -12.26 -2.71
N GLY A 302 -6.51 -11.16 -3.47
CA GLY A 302 -6.39 -9.80 -2.96
C GLY A 302 -4.97 -9.36 -2.69
N GLU A 303 -3.97 -10.16 -3.04
CA GLU A 303 -2.57 -9.80 -2.84
C GLU A 303 -2.09 -8.84 -3.92
N VAL A 304 -1.24 -7.90 -3.50
CA VAL A 304 -0.53 -7.00 -4.41
C VAL A 304 0.69 -7.70 -5.01
N PRO A 305 1.31 -7.16 -6.08
CA PRO A 305 2.47 -7.75 -6.72
C PRO A 305 3.60 -8.07 -5.76
N THR A 306 4.32 -9.16 -6.03
CA THR A 306 5.56 -9.51 -5.35
C THR A 306 6.79 -8.98 -6.09
N GLY A 307 7.96 -9.18 -5.52
CA GLY A 307 9.26 -8.82 -6.09
C GLY A 307 9.82 -7.51 -5.60
N GLY A 308 11.10 -7.53 -5.34
CA GLY A 308 11.83 -6.41 -4.79
C GLY A 308 11.73 -6.29 -3.27
N ARG A 309 12.35 -5.26 -2.76
CA ARG A 309 12.44 -4.95 -1.33
C ARG A 309 11.04 -4.75 -0.72
N SER A 310 10.83 -5.28 0.48
CA SER A 310 9.59 -5.20 1.28
C SER A 310 8.35 -5.82 0.62
N ALA A 311 8.51 -6.65 -0.39
CA ALA A 311 7.43 -7.50 -0.89
C ALA A 311 6.96 -8.48 0.20
N GLN A 312 5.72 -8.93 0.09
CA GLN A 312 5.12 -9.88 1.03
C GLN A 312 4.94 -9.38 2.48
N HIS A 313 4.95 -8.07 2.72
CA HIS A 313 4.61 -7.51 4.01
C HIS A 313 3.10 -7.23 4.12
N ILE A 314 2.53 -7.40 5.31
CA ILE A 314 1.09 -7.22 5.59
C ILE A 314 0.57 -5.82 5.26
N TRP A 315 1.41 -4.79 5.36
CA TRP A 315 1.04 -3.41 5.05
C TRP A 315 0.85 -3.14 3.54
N ASN A 316 1.31 -4.03 2.68
CA ASN A 316 1.26 -3.82 1.23
C ASN A 316 -0.19 -3.74 0.73
N GLU A 317 -1.03 -4.67 1.16
CA GLU A 317 -2.45 -4.67 0.81
C GLU A 317 -3.21 -3.51 1.47
N ALA A 318 -2.78 -3.08 2.65
CA ALA A 318 -3.38 -1.92 3.31
C ALA A 318 -3.11 -0.62 2.51
N ALA A 319 -1.92 -0.47 1.92
CA ALA A 319 -1.61 0.65 1.02
C ALA A 319 -2.48 0.63 -0.24
N ALA A 320 -2.66 -0.55 -0.85
CA ALA A 320 -3.53 -0.70 -2.01
C ALA A 320 -4.99 -0.39 -1.68
N ALA A 321 -5.48 -0.79 -0.50
CA ALA A 321 -6.84 -0.51 -0.05
C ALA A 321 -7.13 0.99 0.01
N VAL A 322 -6.14 1.84 0.40
CA VAL A 322 -6.30 3.31 0.37
C VAL A 322 -6.62 3.79 -1.04
N THR A 323 -5.80 3.40 -2.01
CA THR A 323 -6.02 3.76 -3.42
C THR A 323 -7.39 3.26 -3.89
N TYR A 324 -7.73 2.02 -3.61
CA TYR A 324 -8.99 1.43 -4.08
C TYR A 324 -10.22 2.13 -3.47
N GLU A 325 -10.24 2.45 -2.18
CA GLU A 325 -11.36 3.17 -1.57
C GLU A 325 -11.49 4.61 -2.09
N ILE A 326 -10.38 5.33 -2.28
CA ILE A 326 -10.40 6.66 -2.90
C ILE A 326 -11.05 6.57 -4.29
N TYR A 327 -10.61 5.67 -5.16
CA TYR A 327 -11.13 5.58 -6.52
C TYR A 327 -12.54 4.98 -6.59
N ALA A 328 -12.91 4.07 -5.68
CA ALA A 328 -14.30 3.63 -5.55
C ALA A 328 -15.24 4.82 -5.29
N SER A 329 -14.90 5.66 -4.33
CA SER A 329 -15.68 6.86 -4.00
C SER A 329 -15.69 7.89 -5.13
N GLN A 330 -14.56 8.10 -5.82
CA GLN A 330 -14.47 9.03 -6.94
C GLN A 330 -15.34 8.59 -8.13
N TYR A 331 -15.31 7.31 -8.50
CA TYR A 331 -16.14 6.79 -9.57
C TYR A 331 -17.63 6.77 -9.19
N ALA A 332 -17.97 6.49 -7.92
CA ALA A 332 -19.33 6.59 -7.43
C ALA A 332 -19.88 8.03 -7.51
N ALA A 333 -19.09 9.03 -7.14
CA ALA A 333 -19.46 10.43 -7.26
C ALA A 333 -19.74 10.87 -8.71
N LEU A 334 -19.15 10.20 -9.70
CA LEU A 334 -19.41 10.41 -11.12
C LEU A 334 -20.55 9.55 -11.67
N GLY A 335 -21.25 8.76 -10.84
CA GLY A 335 -22.30 7.84 -11.26
C GLY A 335 -21.78 6.63 -12.07
N LYS A 336 -20.48 6.32 -12.01
CA LYS A 336 -19.83 5.19 -12.70
C LYS A 336 -19.82 3.97 -11.77
N GLU A 337 -20.97 3.37 -11.56
CA GLU A 337 -21.19 2.30 -10.56
C GLU A 337 -20.35 1.04 -10.83
N GLN A 338 -20.06 0.71 -12.09
CA GLN A 338 -19.28 -0.47 -12.45
C GLN A 338 -17.81 -0.32 -12.07
N GLU A 339 -17.23 0.82 -12.39
CA GLU A 339 -15.86 1.17 -12.03
C GLU A 339 -15.75 1.29 -10.50
N ALA A 340 -16.67 2.02 -9.87
CA ALA A 340 -16.72 2.16 -8.41
C ALA A 340 -16.78 0.78 -7.72
N GLY A 341 -17.66 -0.08 -8.18
CA GLY A 341 -17.83 -1.42 -7.63
C GLY A 341 -16.60 -2.33 -7.84
N ALA A 342 -15.88 -2.19 -8.95
CA ALA A 342 -14.63 -2.92 -9.18
C ALA A 342 -13.53 -2.50 -8.21
N PHE A 343 -13.37 -1.21 -7.96
CA PHE A 343 -12.43 -0.70 -6.95
C PHE A 343 -12.85 -1.10 -5.54
N LYS A 344 -14.13 -1.04 -5.20
CA LYS A 344 -14.64 -1.52 -3.90
C LYS A 344 -14.36 -3.00 -3.69
N ARG A 345 -14.57 -3.82 -4.74
CA ARG A 345 -14.20 -5.24 -4.73
C ARG A 345 -12.72 -5.45 -4.45
N ALA A 346 -11.86 -4.70 -5.11
CA ALA A 346 -10.42 -4.79 -4.92
C ALA A 346 -9.99 -4.43 -3.49
N ALA A 347 -10.59 -3.40 -2.89
CA ALA A 347 -10.37 -3.03 -1.49
C ALA A 347 -10.76 -4.18 -0.54
N HIS A 348 -11.92 -4.78 -0.72
CA HIS A 348 -12.37 -5.91 0.10
C HIS A 348 -11.53 -7.18 -0.10
N LEU A 349 -11.04 -7.43 -1.32
CA LEU A 349 -10.09 -8.51 -1.56
C LEU A 349 -8.77 -8.28 -0.80
N ALA A 350 -8.27 -7.04 -0.78
CA ALA A 350 -7.09 -6.67 -0.01
C ALA A 350 -7.29 -6.90 1.50
N LEU A 351 -8.44 -6.50 2.06
CA LEU A 351 -8.80 -6.78 3.46
C LEU A 351 -8.83 -8.28 3.77
N ARG A 352 -9.42 -9.09 2.89
CA ARG A 352 -9.38 -10.55 3.03
C ARG A 352 -7.96 -11.09 3.05
N SER A 353 -7.08 -10.52 2.23
CA SER A 353 -5.66 -10.88 2.24
C SER A 353 -5.05 -10.59 3.60
N ILE A 354 -5.21 -9.36 4.12
CA ILE A 354 -4.70 -8.98 5.45
C ILE A 354 -5.24 -9.95 6.52
N GLY A 355 -6.55 -10.22 6.52
CA GLY A 355 -7.21 -11.07 7.51
C GLY A 355 -6.62 -12.48 7.60
N ARG A 356 -6.09 -13.04 6.52
CA ARG A 356 -5.42 -14.37 6.51
C ARG A 356 -4.10 -14.38 7.28
N TRP A 357 -3.51 -13.22 7.49
CA TRP A 357 -2.19 -13.05 8.09
C TRP A 357 -2.26 -12.46 9.51
N ILE A 358 -3.42 -12.53 10.17
CA ILE A 358 -3.57 -12.20 11.58
C ILE A 358 -3.29 -13.45 12.41
N ARG A 359 -2.52 -13.29 13.49
CA ARG A 359 -2.17 -14.31 14.46
C ARG A 359 -3.29 -14.48 15.49
N GLU A 360 -3.24 -15.54 16.28
CA GLU A 360 -4.19 -15.80 17.37
C GLU A 360 -4.15 -14.72 18.46
N ASP A 361 -2.99 -14.09 18.69
CA ASP A 361 -2.83 -12.99 19.65
C ASP A 361 -3.33 -11.63 19.11
N GLY A 362 -3.83 -11.59 17.87
CA GLY A 362 -4.31 -10.39 17.19
C GLY A 362 -3.24 -9.61 16.43
N SER A 363 -1.96 -9.91 16.63
CA SER A 363 -0.90 -9.31 15.80
C SER A 363 -0.87 -9.90 14.40
N GLY A 364 -0.26 -9.19 13.44
CA GLY A 364 -0.04 -9.70 12.09
C GLY A 364 1.30 -10.43 11.93
N PHE A 365 1.31 -11.39 11.00
CA PHE A 365 2.55 -11.85 10.39
C PHE A 365 3.06 -10.73 9.49
N ILE A 366 4.06 -9.95 9.94
CA ILE A 366 4.53 -8.79 9.16
C ILE A 366 5.12 -9.20 7.80
N VAL A 367 5.69 -10.41 7.71
CA VAL A 367 6.00 -11.07 6.46
C VAL A 367 5.09 -12.28 6.31
N LYS A 368 4.45 -12.43 5.15
CA LYS A 368 3.42 -13.45 4.87
C LYS A 368 4.02 -14.85 4.67
N ASN A 369 4.66 -15.41 5.71
CA ASN A 369 5.34 -16.72 5.63
C ASN A 369 5.10 -17.66 6.82
N ARG A 370 4.40 -17.24 7.87
CA ARG A 370 4.06 -18.04 9.08
C ARG A 370 5.27 -18.58 9.88
N PHE A 371 6.50 -18.16 9.60
CA PHE A 371 7.63 -18.51 10.45
C PHE A 371 7.51 -17.85 11.83
N PRO A 372 8.09 -18.48 12.89
CA PRO A 372 8.20 -17.83 14.20
C PRO A 372 8.93 -16.48 14.12
N ILE A 373 8.51 -15.52 14.93
CA ILE A 373 9.06 -14.14 14.94
C ILE A 373 10.57 -14.16 15.21
N GLU A 374 11.02 -15.05 16.07
CA GLU A 374 12.41 -15.17 16.52
C GLU A 374 13.37 -15.55 15.38
N VAL A 375 12.83 -16.21 14.35
CA VAL A 375 13.62 -16.60 13.15
C VAL A 375 13.85 -15.41 12.23
N MET A 376 12.97 -14.40 12.26
CA MET A 376 13.00 -13.21 11.38
C MET A 376 13.16 -13.56 9.89
N HIS A 377 12.53 -14.65 9.45
CA HIS A 377 12.62 -15.09 8.07
C HIS A 377 11.93 -14.11 7.12
N GLY A 378 12.64 -13.64 6.11
CA GLY A 378 12.17 -12.62 5.17
C GLY A 378 12.18 -11.19 5.72
N TYR A 379 12.70 -10.97 6.92
CA TYR A 379 12.82 -9.63 7.49
C TYR A 379 14.04 -8.91 6.94
N GLU A 380 13.85 -7.68 6.56
CA GLU A 380 14.92 -6.75 6.24
C GLU A 380 15.47 -6.11 7.52
N SER A 381 16.64 -5.48 7.43
CA SER A 381 17.34 -4.88 8.58
C SER A 381 16.52 -3.82 9.34
N TYR A 382 15.51 -3.27 8.72
CA TYR A 382 14.63 -2.24 9.28
C TYR A 382 13.23 -2.77 9.64
N SER A 383 12.93 -4.05 9.40
CA SER A 383 11.64 -4.65 9.73
C SER A 383 11.49 -4.87 11.23
N ALA A 384 10.39 -4.42 11.81
CA ALA A 384 10.03 -4.64 13.21
C ALA A 384 8.55 -4.99 13.38
N GLN A 385 8.22 -5.68 14.46
CA GLN A 385 6.85 -6.15 14.72
C GLN A 385 5.88 -5.00 14.93
N SER A 386 6.22 -4.07 15.83
CA SER A 386 5.37 -2.91 16.10
C SER A 386 5.22 -2.02 14.86
N GLN A 387 6.32 -1.76 14.18
CA GLN A 387 6.34 -0.89 13.00
C GLN A 387 5.35 -1.34 11.92
N TYR A 388 5.47 -2.57 11.44
CA TYR A 388 4.74 -2.98 10.25
C TYR A 388 3.31 -3.44 10.52
N ASN A 389 3.02 -3.88 11.74
CA ASN A 389 1.63 -4.05 12.18
C ASN A 389 0.92 -2.69 12.26
N LEU A 390 1.52 -1.73 12.93
CA LEU A 390 0.91 -0.42 13.12
C LEU A 390 0.94 0.45 11.85
N LEU A 391 1.90 0.24 10.94
CA LEU A 391 1.83 0.79 9.58
C LEU A 391 0.60 0.27 8.82
N ALA A 392 0.34 -1.03 8.88
CA ALA A 392 -0.86 -1.60 8.27
C ALA A 392 -2.14 -0.99 8.89
N CYS A 393 -2.17 -0.80 10.21
CA CYS A 393 -3.27 -0.11 10.89
C CYS A 393 -3.43 1.34 10.42
N TRP A 394 -2.34 2.13 10.33
CA TRP A 394 -2.39 3.48 9.80
C TRP A 394 -3.01 3.52 8.39
N LEU A 395 -2.52 2.70 7.48
CA LEU A 395 -3.03 2.64 6.11
C LEU A 395 -4.49 2.19 6.06
N MET A 396 -4.89 1.23 6.90
CA MET A 396 -6.30 0.83 7.05
C MET A 396 -7.16 1.96 7.63
N CYS A 397 -6.64 2.78 8.55
CA CYS A 397 -7.33 3.97 9.02
C CYS A 397 -7.57 4.95 7.86
N VAL A 398 -6.56 5.21 7.05
CA VAL A 398 -6.69 6.10 5.88
C VAL A 398 -7.71 5.53 4.88
N ALA A 399 -7.64 4.23 4.58
CA ALA A 399 -8.62 3.58 3.71
C ALA A 399 -10.05 3.72 4.25
N TYR A 400 -10.27 3.47 5.55
CA TYR A 400 -11.57 3.61 6.21
C TYR A 400 -12.13 5.04 6.09
N LEU A 401 -11.29 6.07 6.19
CA LEU A 401 -11.71 7.46 6.08
C LEU A 401 -12.31 7.81 4.71
N TYR A 402 -11.95 7.08 3.67
CA TYR A 402 -12.48 7.24 2.31
C TYR A 402 -13.52 6.18 1.92
N ALA A 403 -13.67 5.13 2.74
CA ALA A 403 -14.56 4.02 2.44
C ALA A 403 -16.04 4.41 2.59
N ASP A 404 -16.86 3.97 1.64
CA ASP A 404 -18.30 4.18 1.63
C ASP A 404 -19.03 2.84 1.50
N ASN A 405 -19.85 2.48 2.48
CA ASN A 405 -20.67 1.25 2.49
C ASN A 405 -21.83 1.27 1.49
N SER A 406 -22.19 2.42 0.95
CA SER A 406 -23.24 2.51 -0.07
C SER A 406 -22.79 1.97 -1.42
N ILE A 407 -21.48 1.95 -1.68
CA ILE A 407 -20.89 1.45 -2.91
C ILE A 407 -20.93 -0.08 -2.91
N LYS A 408 -21.69 -0.65 -3.83
CA LYS A 408 -21.80 -2.10 -4.01
C LYS A 408 -20.62 -2.64 -4.81
N GLU A 409 -20.10 -3.79 -4.41
CA GLU A 409 -19.09 -4.50 -5.18
C GLU A 409 -19.61 -4.88 -6.58
N SER A 410 -18.76 -4.74 -7.57
CA SER A 410 -18.88 -5.34 -8.90
C SER A 410 -17.62 -6.16 -9.20
N PRO A 411 -17.68 -7.17 -10.12
CA PRO A 411 -16.49 -7.95 -10.43
C PRO A 411 -15.30 -7.08 -10.81
N SER A 412 -14.13 -7.39 -10.24
CA SER A 412 -12.85 -6.75 -10.58
C SER A 412 -12.11 -7.52 -11.69
N PRO A 413 -11.04 -6.98 -12.27
CA PRO A 413 -10.17 -7.73 -13.19
C PRO A 413 -9.66 -9.04 -12.60
N ALA A 414 -9.41 -9.08 -11.27
CA ALA A 414 -8.98 -10.29 -10.56
C ALA A 414 -10.02 -11.42 -10.62
N ASP A 415 -11.32 -11.09 -10.62
CA ASP A 415 -12.41 -12.07 -10.69
C ASP A 415 -12.63 -12.60 -12.12
N ILE A 416 -12.51 -11.73 -13.12
CA ILE A 416 -12.89 -12.04 -14.53
C ILE A 416 -11.71 -12.59 -15.31
N GLY A 417 -10.54 -12.00 -15.18
CA GLY A 417 -9.39 -12.33 -16.01
C GLY A 417 -9.56 -11.93 -17.48
N GLY A 418 -8.91 -12.67 -18.38
CA GLY A 418 -8.91 -12.43 -19.82
C GLY A 418 -7.90 -11.39 -20.28
N TYR A 419 -6.82 -11.19 -19.50
CA TYR A 419 -5.82 -10.18 -19.81
C TYR A 419 -4.38 -10.66 -19.60
N VAL A 420 -3.47 -9.97 -20.30
CA VAL A 420 -2.01 -10.01 -20.09
C VAL A 420 -1.51 -8.57 -20.03
N LEU A 421 -1.09 -8.12 -18.85
CA LEU A 421 -0.48 -6.81 -18.64
C LEU A 421 1.03 -6.97 -18.67
N VAL A 422 1.70 -6.32 -19.64
CA VAL A 422 3.17 -6.39 -19.80
C VAL A 422 3.79 -5.06 -19.44
N MET A 423 4.66 -5.05 -18.45
CA MET A 423 5.48 -3.91 -18.00
C MET A 423 6.97 -4.23 -18.17
N LYS A 424 7.44 -4.23 -19.41
CA LYS A 424 8.80 -4.64 -19.77
C LYS A 424 9.87 -3.66 -19.29
N ASP A 425 9.60 -2.37 -19.44
CA ASP A 425 10.66 -1.35 -19.46
C ASP A 425 11.06 -0.81 -18.08
N VAL A 426 10.18 -0.91 -17.08
CA VAL A 426 10.42 -0.34 -15.73
C VAL A 426 10.42 -1.40 -14.65
N PHE A 427 9.31 -2.14 -14.49
CA PHE A 427 9.15 -3.11 -13.41
C PHE A 427 9.49 -4.54 -13.82
N HIS A 428 9.75 -4.77 -15.10
CA HIS A 428 10.15 -6.08 -15.66
C HIS A 428 9.19 -7.22 -15.33
N LYS A 429 7.86 -6.94 -15.39
CA LYS A 429 6.85 -7.92 -15.00
C LYS A 429 5.77 -8.16 -16.06
N ILE A 430 5.19 -9.35 -16.00
CA ILE A 430 3.95 -9.68 -16.69
C ILE A 430 2.95 -10.18 -15.65
N PHE A 431 1.74 -9.65 -15.71
CA PHE A 431 0.58 -10.12 -14.96
C PHE A 431 -0.43 -10.69 -15.93
N ALA A 432 -0.88 -11.91 -15.68
CA ALA A 432 -1.89 -12.54 -16.54
C ALA A 432 -2.93 -13.29 -15.71
N ASN A 433 -4.18 -13.20 -16.13
CA ASN A 433 -5.29 -13.84 -15.46
C ASN A 433 -6.30 -14.38 -16.48
N SER A 434 -6.79 -15.59 -16.25
CA SER A 434 -7.86 -16.20 -17.00
C SER A 434 -8.87 -16.83 -16.03
N GLY A 435 -10.04 -16.21 -15.90
CA GLY A 435 -11.13 -16.74 -15.10
C GLY A 435 -10.81 -16.97 -13.62
N GLY A 436 -9.87 -16.21 -13.05
CA GLY A 436 -9.41 -16.37 -11.66
C GLY A 436 -8.17 -17.25 -11.49
N ASN A 437 -7.59 -17.77 -12.58
CA ASN A 437 -6.24 -18.35 -12.57
C ASN A 437 -5.26 -17.24 -12.92
N TYR A 438 -4.30 -16.99 -12.04
CA TYR A 438 -3.43 -15.81 -12.11
C TYR A 438 -1.96 -16.21 -12.03
N VAL A 439 -1.15 -15.54 -12.81
CA VAL A 439 0.31 -15.66 -12.74
C VAL A 439 0.97 -14.29 -12.71
N GLU A 440 2.07 -14.23 -12.00
CA GLU A 440 3.02 -13.13 -12.03
C GLU A 440 4.36 -13.68 -12.55
N TYR A 441 4.86 -13.06 -13.60
CA TYR A 441 6.11 -13.46 -14.25
C TYR A 441 7.13 -12.33 -14.11
N GLU A 442 8.31 -12.67 -13.59
CA GLU A 442 9.44 -11.76 -13.49
C GLU A 442 10.33 -11.89 -14.72
N LEU A 443 10.41 -10.85 -15.52
CA LEU A 443 11.25 -10.81 -16.72
C LEU A 443 12.73 -10.69 -16.39
N SER A 444 13.04 -10.04 -15.26
CA SER A 444 14.41 -9.77 -14.82
C SER A 444 14.46 -9.67 -13.29
N GLY A 445 14.72 -10.77 -12.63
CA GLY A 445 14.72 -10.88 -11.19
C GLY A 445 15.81 -10.06 -10.50
N ASP A 446 15.52 -9.63 -9.27
CA ASP A 446 16.53 -9.18 -8.31
C ASP A 446 16.92 -10.36 -7.42
N PRO A 447 18.11 -10.92 -7.59
CA PRO A 447 18.48 -12.14 -6.90
C PRO A 447 18.47 -12.05 -5.36
N ARG A 448 18.32 -10.86 -4.80
CA ARG A 448 18.13 -10.68 -3.36
C ARG A 448 16.68 -10.95 -2.91
N TYR A 449 15.72 -10.88 -3.82
CA TYR A 449 14.29 -10.89 -3.48
C TYR A 449 13.46 -11.85 -4.32
N ASN A 450 13.80 -12.07 -5.59
CA ASN A 450 13.04 -12.92 -6.50
C ASN A 450 13.89 -13.40 -7.68
N ALA A 451 13.41 -14.44 -8.38
CA ALA A 451 14.07 -15.02 -9.53
C ALA A 451 13.38 -14.63 -10.85
N THR A 452 14.10 -14.73 -11.95
CA THR A 452 13.52 -14.62 -13.30
C THR A 452 12.70 -15.87 -13.60
N GLY A 453 11.46 -15.67 -14.07
CA GLY A 453 10.49 -16.73 -14.37
C GLY A 453 9.12 -16.51 -13.75
N LEU A 454 8.33 -17.57 -13.63
CA LEU A 454 7.05 -17.55 -12.92
C LEU A 454 7.31 -17.49 -11.43
N ILE A 455 6.98 -16.35 -10.81
CA ILE A 455 7.22 -16.09 -9.40
C ILE A 455 5.98 -16.29 -8.54
N ARG A 456 4.77 -16.16 -9.12
CA ARG A 456 3.51 -16.40 -8.42
C ARG A 456 2.54 -17.13 -9.34
N ILE A 457 1.88 -18.15 -8.81
CA ILE A 457 0.83 -18.91 -9.50
C ILE A 457 -0.32 -19.11 -8.52
N HIS A 458 -1.46 -18.50 -8.81
CA HIS A 458 -2.70 -18.70 -8.06
C HIS A 458 -3.73 -19.40 -8.93
N LEU A 459 -4.13 -20.59 -8.56
CA LEU A 459 -5.19 -21.32 -9.24
C LEU A 459 -6.53 -21.07 -8.58
N LYS A 460 -7.57 -20.90 -9.37
CA LYS A 460 -8.93 -20.73 -8.87
C LYS A 460 -9.31 -21.90 -7.98
N ASN A 461 -9.93 -21.61 -6.85
CA ASN A 461 -10.36 -22.58 -5.84
C ASN A 461 -9.24 -23.41 -5.17
N SER A 462 -7.97 -23.06 -5.39
CA SER A 462 -6.86 -23.64 -4.63
C SER A 462 -6.62 -22.89 -3.32
N ASN A 463 -5.76 -23.44 -2.46
CA ASN A 463 -5.32 -22.74 -1.28
C ASN A 463 -4.46 -21.53 -1.68
N PRO A 464 -4.75 -20.29 -1.20
CA PRO A 464 -3.97 -19.09 -1.52
C PRO A 464 -2.63 -19.05 -0.78
N GLN A 465 -1.88 -20.13 -0.81
CA GLN A 465 -0.51 -20.16 -0.32
C GLN A 465 0.42 -19.44 -1.27
N LEU A 466 1.62 -19.13 -0.78
CA LEU A 466 2.65 -18.50 -1.59
C LEU A 466 2.97 -19.31 -2.85
N GLY A 467 3.22 -18.63 -3.94
CA GLY A 467 3.68 -19.24 -5.17
C GLY A 467 5.13 -19.74 -5.12
N PRO A 468 5.65 -20.36 -6.17
CA PRO A 468 6.95 -21.04 -6.18
C PRO A 468 8.13 -20.16 -5.77
N SER A 469 8.16 -18.88 -6.14
CA SER A 469 9.19 -17.93 -5.74
C SER A 469 8.61 -16.63 -5.22
N ASP A 470 7.44 -16.74 -4.61
CA ASP A 470 6.71 -15.62 -4.06
C ASP A 470 7.39 -15.13 -2.77
N GLY A 471 8.30 -14.21 -2.94
CA GLY A 471 9.15 -13.74 -1.87
C GLY A 471 10.25 -14.72 -1.54
N ILE A 472 11.37 -14.65 -2.25
CA ILE A 472 12.59 -15.33 -1.84
C ILE A 472 12.93 -14.84 -0.45
N PRO A 473 13.15 -15.76 0.49
CA PRO A 473 13.46 -15.40 1.85
C PRO A 473 14.80 -14.69 1.91
N HIS A 474 14.74 -13.38 1.99
CA HIS A 474 15.88 -12.58 2.32
C HIS A 474 16.25 -12.85 3.77
N LYS A 475 17.39 -13.44 4.01
CA LYS A 475 17.92 -13.71 5.34
C LYS A 475 18.83 -12.57 5.77
N TRP A 476 18.36 -11.75 6.70
CA TRP A 476 19.18 -10.70 7.30
C TRP A 476 19.72 -11.13 8.68
N ASP A 477 21.04 -11.06 8.85
CA ASP A 477 21.66 -11.22 10.17
C ASP A 477 21.75 -9.87 10.88
N ASN A 478 20.85 -9.62 11.81
CA ASN A 478 20.81 -8.36 12.56
C ASN A 478 22.07 -8.12 13.43
N LYS A 479 22.75 -9.18 13.87
CA LYS A 479 23.99 -9.06 14.68
C LYS A 479 25.16 -8.65 13.82
N LYS A 480 25.29 -9.26 12.66
CA LYS A 480 26.39 -8.99 11.70
C LYS A 480 26.10 -7.87 10.74
N LYS A 481 24.85 -7.36 10.72
CA LYS A 481 24.41 -6.33 9.76
C LYS A 481 24.66 -6.73 8.29
N GLN A 482 24.48 -8.00 7.98
CA GLN A 482 24.74 -8.56 6.66
C GLN A 482 23.60 -9.44 6.16
N ASP A 483 23.48 -9.48 4.85
CA ASP A 483 22.63 -10.42 4.14
C ASP A 483 23.27 -11.81 4.14
N LEU A 484 22.53 -12.81 4.58
CA LEU A 484 22.98 -14.22 4.53
C LEU A 484 22.62 -14.92 3.21
N GLY A 485 21.95 -14.20 2.30
CA GLY A 485 21.47 -14.75 1.05
C GLY A 485 20.25 -15.65 1.19
N GLY A 486 19.78 -16.14 0.07
CA GLY A 486 18.66 -17.07 -0.04
C GLY A 486 18.81 -17.93 -1.28
N GLU A 487 18.00 -18.98 -1.38
CA GLU A 487 17.91 -19.79 -2.58
C GLU A 487 16.99 -19.12 -3.60
N LEU A 488 17.30 -19.28 -4.89
CA LEU A 488 16.47 -18.79 -5.98
C LEU A 488 15.41 -19.83 -6.32
N TYR A 489 14.15 -19.46 -6.18
CA TYR A 489 13.03 -20.30 -6.55
C TYR A 489 12.22 -19.65 -7.66
N ALA A 490 12.05 -20.37 -8.77
CA ALA A 490 11.13 -19.99 -9.84
C ALA A 490 10.68 -21.23 -10.59
N VAL A 491 9.51 -21.16 -11.19
CA VAL A 491 9.08 -22.10 -12.22
C VAL A 491 9.51 -21.50 -13.57
N GLY A 492 10.50 -22.13 -14.20
CA GLY A 492 11.08 -21.62 -15.43
C GLY A 492 11.92 -22.65 -16.19
N PRO A 493 12.46 -22.26 -17.35
CA PRO A 493 13.28 -23.13 -18.17
C PRO A 493 14.54 -23.62 -17.45
N GLU A 494 14.83 -24.90 -17.65
CA GLU A 494 16.07 -25.57 -17.28
C GLU A 494 16.62 -26.28 -18.51
N TRP A 495 17.94 -26.30 -18.67
CA TRP A 495 18.62 -26.99 -19.79
C TRP A 495 19.94 -27.57 -19.39
N HIS A 496 20.43 -28.48 -20.19
CA HIS A 496 21.78 -29.06 -20.04
C HIS A 496 22.74 -28.48 -21.09
N ASP A 497 23.96 -28.16 -20.70
CA ASP A 497 25.01 -27.83 -21.62
C ASP A 497 25.65 -29.11 -22.24
N ALA A 498 26.58 -28.92 -23.15
CA ALA A 498 27.24 -30.02 -23.84
C ALA A 498 28.10 -30.94 -22.91
N THR A 499 28.38 -30.47 -21.70
CA THR A 499 29.13 -31.23 -20.67
C THR A 499 28.21 -31.92 -19.67
N GLY A 500 26.91 -31.75 -19.80
CA GLY A 500 25.89 -32.27 -18.87
C GLY A 500 25.64 -31.39 -17.67
N GLY A 501 26.18 -30.17 -17.62
CA GLY A 501 25.91 -29.18 -16.58
C GLY A 501 24.46 -28.68 -16.67
N ILE A 502 23.78 -28.58 -15.53
CA ILE A 502 22.40 -28.09 -15.44
C ILE A 502 22.41 -26.58 -15.24
N HIS A 503 21.60 -25.87 -16.04
CA HIS A 503 21.44 -24.44 -16.01
C HIS A 503 19.95 -24.07 -15.92
N ARG A 504 19.62 -22.98 -15.23
CA ARG A 504 18.26 -22.49 -15.05
C ARG A 504 18.15 -21.03 -15.44
N LEU A 505 17.05 -20.62 -16.04
CA LEU A 505 16.79 -19.23 -16.37
C LEU A 505 16.86 -18.33 -15.10
N ALA A 506 16.44 -18.85 -13.95
CA ALA A 506 16.50 -18.14 -12.67
C ALA A 506 17.93 -17.74 -12.24
N GLU A 507 18.97 -18.35 -12.78
CA GLU A 507 20.39 -18.02 -12.52
C GLU A 507 20.84 -16.77 -13.30
N TYR A 508 20.03 -16.28 -14.25
CA TYR A 508 20.34 -15.14 -15.10
C TYR A 508 19.42 -13.97 -14.76
N THR A 509 19.99 -12.80 -14.59
CA THR A 509 19.28 -11.58 -14.27
C THR A 509 19.90 -10.38 -14.98
N ASN A 510 19.12 -9.36 -15.26
CA ASN A 510 19.60 -8.09 -15.80
C ASN A 510 20.31 -7.21 -14.76
N ILE A 511 20.25 -7.57 -13.48
CA ILE A 511 20.77 -6.75 -12.40
C ILE A 511 22.15 -7.24 -12.01
N LEU A 512 23.17 -6.43 -12.29
CA LEU A 512 24.54 -6.68 -11.86
C LEU A 512 24.75 -6.20 -10.43
N PHE A 513 24.95 -7.13 -9.49
CA PHE A 513 25.35 -6.81 -8.12
C PHE A 513 26.83 -7.17 -7.93
N PRO A 514 27.76 -6.19 -8.00
CA PRO A 514 29.19 -6.47 -8.03
C PRO A 514 29.78 -7.03 -6.73
N ASN A 515 29.06 -7.09 -5.62
CA ASN A 515 29.63 -7.41 -4.31
C ASN A 515 28.78 -8.33 -3.41
N THR A 516 27.88 -9.15 -3.94
CA THR A 516 27.13 -10.09 -3.12
C THR A 516 27.70 -11.50 -3.23
N SER A 517 28.39 -11.95 -2.19
CA SER A 517 28.87 -13.31 -2.03
C SER A 517 27.77 -14.38 -1.99
N CYS A 518 26.52 -13.95 -1.97
CA CYS A 518 25.33 -14.79 -1.84
C CYS A 518 24.90 -15.46 -3.14
N PHE A 519 25.40 -15.01 -4.29
CA PHE A 519 24.95 -15.45 -5.62
C PHE A 519 26.10 -16.01 -6.45
N SER A 520 26.73 -17.07 -5.94
CA SER A 520 27.70 -17.84 -6.71
C SER A 520 27.09 -18.46 -7.98
N ALA A 521 25.76 -18.52 -8.06
CA ALA A 521 25.03 -19.01 -9.23
C ALA A 521 24.80 -17.95 -10.32
N TYR A 522 25.08 -16.66 -10.06
CA TYR A 522 24.90 -15.63 -11.09
C TYR A 522 25.91 -15.81 -12.24
N ARG A 523 25.37 -16.05 -13.42
CA ARG A 523 26.14 -16.25 -14.64
C ARG A 523 25.73 -15.25 -15.71
N GLY A 524 26.63 -14.40 -16.12
CA GLY A 524 26.37 -13.49 -17.24
C GLY A 524 27.00 -12.12 -17.08
N SER A 525 27.88 -11.77 -18.00
CA SER A 525 28.49 -10.43 -18.10
C SER A 525 27.72 -9.49 -18.99
N LYS A 526 26.68 -9.96 -19.70
CA LYS A 526 25.87 -9.18 -20.63
C LYS A 526 24.40 -9.53 -20.43
N LEU A 527 23.59 -8.48 -20.29
CA LEU A 527 22.14 -8.58 -20.15
C LEU A 527 21.53 -9.24 -21.39
N PRO A 528 20.62 -10.22 -21.24
CA PRO A 528 19.88 -10.76 -22.36
C PRO A 528 18.93 -9.71 -22.91
N GLU A 529 18.69 -9.74 -24.21
CA GLU A 529 17.56 -9.05 -24.82
C GLU A 529 16.28 -9.82 -24.53
N ILE A 530 15.26 -9.11 -24.07
CA ILE A 530 13.98 -9.71 -23.69
C ILE A 530 12.90 -9.25 -24.65
N ASP A 531 12.17 -10.19 -25.25
CA ASP A 531 11.02 -9.93 -26.09
C ASP A 531 9.78 -10.65 -25.55
N VAL A 532 8.61 -10.00 -25.62
CA VAL A 532 7.32 -10.56 -25.20
C VAL A 532 6.37 -10.51 -26.39
N ARG A 533 5.93 -11.66 -26.87
CA ARG A 533 5.11 -11.78 -28.07
C ARG A 533 4.05 -12.88 -27.95
N ASN A 534 3.32 -13.10 -29.04
CA ASN A 534 2.27 -14.12 -29.13
C ASN A 534 1.20 -13.99 -28.04
N ILE A 535 0.89 -12.72 -27.64
CA ILE A 535 -0.10 -12.43 -26.62
C ILE A 535 -1.49 -12.75 -27.15
N ARG A 536 -2.22 -13.61 -26.42
CA ARG A 536 -3.63 -13.92 -26.64
C ARG A 536 -4.41 -13.61 -25.37
N GLN A 537 -5.57 -12.99 -25.52
CA GLN A 537 -6.36 -12.52 -24.39
C GLN A 537 -7.85 -12.83 -24.63
N SER A 538 -8.40 -13.70 -23.79
CA SER A 538 -9.84 -13.94 -23.69
C SER A 538 -10.18 -14.42 -22.29
N VAL A 539 -11.44 -14.28 -21.86
CA VAL A 539 -11.90 -14.77 -20.55
C VAL A 539 -11.70 -16.29 -20.41
N GLY A 540 -11.78 -17.03 -21.51
CA GLY A 540 -11.61 -18.49 -21.53
C GLY A 540 -10.18 -18.98 -21.68
N GLY A 541 -9.20 -18.08 -21.78
CA GLY A 541 -7.80 -18.45 -21.85
C GLY A 541 -6.90 -17.30 -22.27
N VAL A 542 -5.74 -17.20 -21.66
CA VAL A 542 -4.70 -16.23 -22.01
C VAL A 542 -3.39 -16.96 -22.31
N ALA A 543 -2.56 -16.36 -23.14
CA ALA A 543 -1.23 -16.87 -23.43
C ALA A 543 -0.26 -15.73 -23.72
N PHE A 544 1.01 -15.98 -23.45
CA PHE A 544 2.12 -15.13 -23.86
C PHE A 544 3.40 -15.95 -24.01
N GLU A 545 4.35 -15.42 -24.75
CA GLU A 545 5.68 -16.01 -24.93
C GLU A 545 6.73 -14.98 -24.55
N VAL A 546 7.68 -15.39 -23.71
CA VAL A 546 8.87 -14.60 -23.34
C VAL A 546 10.08 -15.22 -23.99
N ILE A 547 10.89 -14.43 -24.68
CA ILE A 547 12.09 -14.86 -25.36
C ILE A 547 13.26 -14.06 -24.82
N TYR A 548 14.26 -14.79 -24.39
CA TYR A 548 15.54 -14.27 -23.96
C TYR A 548 16.60 -14.59 -25.00
N THR A 549 17.24 -13.56 -25.54
CA THR A 549 18.33 -13.70 -26.50
C THR A 549 19.62 -13.15 -25.90
N GLY A 550 20.67 -13.97 -25.88
CA GLY A 550 21.93 -13.60 -25.26
C GLY A 550 22.93 -14.74 -25.24
N ARG A 551 23.94 -14.62 -24.37
CA ARG A 551 24.87 -15.69 -24.10
C ARG A 551 24.47 -16.39 -22.82
N PHE A 552 24.01 -17.61 -22.96
CA PHE A 552 23.73 -18.52 -21.86
C PHE A 552 24.67 -19.73 -22.00
N ASP A 553 24.92 -20.47 -20.93
CA ASP A 553 25.77 -21.65 -20.98
C ASP A 553 25.14 -22.73 -21.90
N GLY A 554 25.74 -22.93 -23.04
CA GLY A 554 25.31 -23.91 -24.05
C GLY A 554 24.24 -23.47 -25.02
N VAL A 555 23.55 -22.32 -24.82
CA VAL A 555 22.47 -21.84 -25.68
C VAL A 555 22.56 -20.33 -25.90
N THR A 556 21.95 -19.85 -26.99
CA THR A 556 21.89 -18.41 -27.33
C THR A 556 20.50 -17.82 -27.24
N GLN A 557 19.49 -18.65 -27.11
CA GLN A 557 18.10 -18.22 -26.98
C GLN A 557 17.33 -19.18 -26.08
N ILE A 558 16.49 -18.62 -25.21
CA ILE A 558 15.57 -19.34 -24.33
C ILE A 558 14.18 -18.77 -24.59
N SER A 559 13.19 -19.64 -24.78
CA SER A 559 11.80 -19.26 -24.94
C SER A 559 10.93 -20.00 -23.94
N GLN A 560 10.03 -19.25 -23.30
CA GLN A 560 9.00 -19.81 -22.42
C GLN A 560 7.62 -19.35 -22.88
N ARG A 561 6.74 -20.32 -23.15
CA ARG A 561 5.32 -20.06 -23.43
C ARG A 561 4.50 -20.37 -22.20
N VAL A 562 3.61 -19.45 -21.85
CA VAL A 562 2.69 -19.59 -20.72
C VAL A 562 1.27 -19.60 -21.28
N TYR A 563 0.49 -20.59 -20.87
CA TYR A 563 -0.93 -20.75 -21.18
C TYR A 563 -1.72 -20.87 -19.88
N ILE A 564 -2.78 -20.09 -19.72
CA ILE A 564 -3.60 -20.03 -18.52
C ILE A 564 -5.05 -20.23 -18.90
#